data_1629685527abce9710d46d5cac3edcd2
#
_entry.id   1629685527abce9710d46d5cac3edcd2
#
_cell.length_a   1.000
_cell.length_b   1.000
_cell.length_c   1.000
_cell.angle_alpha   90.00
_cell.angle_beta   90.00
_cell.angle_gamma   90.00
#
_symmetry.space_group_name_H-M   'P 1'
#
loop_
_entity.id
_entity.type
_entity.pdbx_description
1 polymer ?
#
loop_
_entity_poly.entity_id
_entity_poly.type
_entity_poly.pdbx_seq_one_letter_code
_entity_poly.pdbx_strand_id
1 'polypeptide(L)'
;MYGLIGKMRAVAGQRDSLIRVLLGGTGSMPGCLSYIIATDPADADAIWITEVWDSESSHKASLALPAVQTAIAKGRPLIAGFAERFITSPVGGAGLPPPGGGRPAA
;
A
#
# COMPACT_ATOMS: atom_id res chain seq x y z
N MET A 1 9.66 12.28 -2.26
CA MET A 1 8.85 11.04 -2.22
C MET A 1 7.53 11.29 -1.48
N TYR A 2 6.55 10.48 -1.75
CA TYR A 2 5.23 10.57 -1.14
C TYR A 2 4.93 9.27 -0.39
N GLY A 3 4.57 9.35 0.87
CA GLY A 3 4.33 8.18 1.71
C GLY A 3 2.93 8.13 2.26
N LEU A 4 2.40 6.92 2.37
CA LEU A 4 1.11 6.64 2.99
C LEU A 4 1.28 5.50 3.99
N ILE A 5 0.69 5.67 5.17
CA ILE A 5 0.56 4.61 6.16
C ILE A 5 -0.91 4.51 6.49
N GLY A 6 -1.51 3.37 6.24
CA GLY A 6 -2.94 3.20 6.44
C GLY A 6 -3.27 1.90 7.14
N LYS A 7 -4.30 1.95 7.97
CA LYS A 7 -4.86 0.78 8.63
C LYS A 7 -6.26 0.53 8.08
N MET A 8 -6.54 -0.71 7.70
CA MET A 8 -7.88 -1.14 7.35
C MET A 8 -8.27 -2.36 8.16
N ARG A 9 -9.57 -2.57 8.32
CA ARG A 9 -10.09 -3.74 8.99
C ARG A 9 -10.85 -4.59 8.00
N ALA A 10 -10.54 -5.88 7.99
CA ALA A 10 -11.28 -6.86 7.23
C ALA A 10 -12.57 -7.23 7.98
N VAL A 11 -13.55 -7.71 7.24
CA VAL A 11 -14.68 -8.44 7.82
C VAL A 11 -14.12 -9.59 8.65
N ALA A 12 -14.73 -9.87 9.79
CA ALA A 12 -14.25 -10.89 10.73
C ALA A 12 -13.92 -12.21 10.04
N GLY A 13 -12.70 -12.68 10.24
CA GLY A 13 -12.19 -13.93 9.65
C GLY A 13 -11.75 -13.82 8.19
N GLN A 14 -11.84 -12.66 7.55
CA GLN A 14 -11.54 -12.48 6.13
C GLN A 14 -10.21 -11.78 5.86
N ARG A 15 -9.39 -11.57 6.89
CA ARG A 15 -8.12 -10.85 6.73
C ARG A 15 -7.19 -11.52 5.71
N ASP A 16 -7.02 -12.84 5.79
CA ASP A 16 -6.12 -13.55 4.87
C ASP A 16 -6.61 -13.50 3.44
N SER A 17 -7.92 -13.58 3.23
CA SER A 17 -8.52 -13.44 1.90
C SER A 17 -8.29 -12.04 1.33
N LEU A 18 -8.45 -11.01 2.16
CA LEU A 18 -8.20 -9.63 1.75
C LEU A 18 -6.73 -9.39 1.43
N ILE A 19 -5.82 -9.94 2.23
CA ILE A 19 -4.38 -9.84 1.97
C ILE A 19 -4.03 -10.45 0.61
N ARG A 20 -4.58 -11.63 0.28
CA ARG A 20 -4.35 -12.25 -1.04
C ARG A 20 -4.81 -11.36 -2.18
N VAL A 21 -5.97 -10.72 -2.04
CA VAL A 21 -6.48 -9.77 -3.05
C VAL A 21 -5.53 -8.59 -3.21
N LEU A 22 -5.07 -8.00 -2.10
CA LEU A 22 -4.15 -6.86 -2.12
C LEU A 22 -2.80 -7.23 -2.77
N LEU A 23 -2.23 -8.36 -2.39
CA LEU A 23 -0.96 -8.83 -2.98
C LEU A 23 -1.09 -9.10 -4.48
N GLY A 24 -2.24 -9.59 -4.92
CA GLY A 24 -2.46 -9.86 -6.34
C GLY A 24 -2.60 -8.61 -7.20
N GLY A 25 -3.02 -7.48 -6.62
CA GLY A 25 -3.28 -6.25 -7.36
C GLY A 25 -2.19 -5.19 -7.28
N THR A 26 -1.20 -5.35 -6.41
CA THR A 26 -0.22 -4.31 -6.09
C THR A 26 1.22 -4.67 -6.45
N GLY A 27 1.42 -5.71 -7.26
CA GLY A 27 2.77 -6.20 -7.59
C GLY A 27 3.55 -5.35 -8.57
N SER A 28 2.88 -4.56 -9.40
CA SER A 28 3.54 -3.74 -10.42
C SER A 28 2.74 -2.46 -10.63
N MET A 29 3.21 -1.39 -10.02
CA MET A 29 2.58 -0.06 -10.12
C MET A 29 3.68 0.96 -10.43
N PRO A 30 3.60 1.66 -11.59
CA PRO A 30 4.60 2.67 -11.96
C PRO A 30 4.75 3.75 -10.89
N GLY A 31 5.99 4.04 -10.51
CA GLY A 31 6.31 5.03 -9.49
C GLY A 31 6.19 4.55 -8.06
N CYS A 32 5.72 3.31 -7.84
CA CYS A 32 5.70 2.72 -6.51
C CYS A 32 7.10 2.22 -6.15
N LEU A 33 7.67 2.78 -5.08
CA LEU A 33 9.00 2.43 -4.61
C LEU A 33 8.97 1.33 -3.56
N SER A 34 7.91 1.30 -2.76
CA SER A 34 7.71 0.30 -1.72
C SER A 34 6.22 0.19 -1.40
N TYR A 35 5.75 -1.03 -1.23
CA TYR A 35 4.37 -1.31 -0.84
C TYR A 35 4.38 -2.52 0.07
N ILE A 36 4.15 -2.30 1.37
CA ILE A 36 4.25 -3.34 2.38
C ILE A 36 2.89 -3.57 3.01
N ILE A 37 2.44 -4.80 2.97
CA ILE A 37 1.20 -5.24 3.61
C ILE A 37 1.59 -6.04 4.84
N ALA A 38 1.10 -5.63 6.00
CA ALA A 38 1.43 -6.26 7.27
C ALA A 38 0.18 -6.54 8.09
N THR A 39 0.21 -7.61 8.86
CA THR A 39 -0.85 -7.90 9.82
C THR A 39 -0.59 -7.13 11.11
N ASP A 40 -1.65 -6.67 11.76
CA ASP A 40 -1.56 -6.07 13.08
C ASP A 40 -1.46 -7.20 14.11
N PRO A 41 -0.40 -7.25 14.92
CA PRO A 41 -0.25 -8.33 15.91
C PRO A 41 -1.26 -8.26 17.06
N ALA A 42 -1.90 -7.11 17.26
CA ALA A 42 -2.85 -6.89 18.35
C ALA A 42 -4.32 -6.99 17.90
N ASP A 43 -4.59 -7.07 16.59
CA ASP A 43 -5.94 -7.09 16.03
C ASP A 43 -6.02 -8.09 14.88
N ALA A 44 -6.74 -9.17 15.10
CA ALA A 44 -6.82 -10.29 14.16
C ALA A 44 -7.44 -9.92 12.80
N ASP A 45 -8.17 -8.82 12.71
CA ASP A 45 -8.83 -8.38 11.47
C ASP A 45 -8.19 -7.14 10.86
N ALA A 46 -7.14 -6.61 11.45
CA ALA A 46 -6.51 -5.38 10.97
C ALA A 46 -5.28 -5.66 10.10
N ILE A 47 -5.15 -4.80 9.08
CA ILE A 47 -4.04 -4.81 8.12
C ILE A 47 -3.45 -3.41 8.10
N TRP A 48 -2.12 -3.32 8.14
CA TRP A 48 -1.38 -2.09 7.92
C TRP A 48 -0.76 -2.11 6.54
N ILE A 49 -0.90 -1.01 5.80
CA ILE A 49 -0.27 -0.84 4.50
C ILE A 49 0.64 0.38 4.57
N THR A 50 1.91 0.18 4.25
CA THR A 50 2.90 1.24 4.18
C THR A 50 3.37 1.37 2.75
N GLU A 51 3.17 2.55 2.17
CA GLU A 51 3.47 2.83 0.77
C GLU A 51 4.47 3.96 0.67
N VAL A 52 5.40 3.84 -0.27
CA VAL A 52 6.28 4.94 -0.67
C VAL A 52 6.24 5.04 -2.19
N TRP A 53 5.99 6.25 -2.66
CA TRP A 53 5.84 6.59 -4.08
C TRP A 53 6.85 7.67 -4.45
N ASP A 54 7.25 7.72 -5.72
CA ASP A 54 8.10 8.78 -6.22
C ASP A 54 7.39 10.14 -6.15
N SER A 55 6.06 10.15 -6.31
CA SER A 55 5.24 11.35 -6.23
C SER A 55 3.79 11.01 -5.87
N GLU A 56 3.05 12.00 -5.40
CA GLU A 56 1.62 11.88 -5.18
C GLU A 56 0.87 11.57 -6.49
N SER A 57 1.33 12.14 -7.60
CA SER A 57 0.73 11.92 -8.92
C SER A 57 0.80 10.44 -9.33
N SER A 58 1.91 9.78 -9.06
CA SER A 58 2.06 8.34 -9.34
C SER A 58 1.10 7.51 -8.52
N HIS A 59 0.93 7.86 -7.25
CA HIS A 59 -0.06 7.19 -6.38
C HIS A 59 -1.48 7.36 -6.94
N LYS A 60 -1.86 8.58 -7.31
CA LYS A 60 -3.19 8.84 -7.88
C LYS A 60 -3.40 8.07 -9.19
N ALA A 61 -2.39 8.04 -10.06
CA ALA A 61 -2.44 7.32 -11.32
C ALA A 61 -2.62 5.81 -11.12
N SER A 62 -2.07 5.25 -10.04
CA SER A 62 -2.19 3.81 -9.73
C SER A 62 -3.63 3.37 -9.54
N LEU A 63 -4.49 4.26 -9.08
CA LEU A 63 -5.90 3.95 -8.83
C LEU A 63 -6.68 3.67 -10.12
N ALA A 64 -6.14 4.05 -11.29
CA ALA A 64 -6.73 3.77 -12.59
C ALA A 64 -6.17 2.51 -13.25
N LEU A 65 -5.16 1.87 -12.68
CA LEU A 65 -4.58 0.64 -13.25
C LEU A 65 -5.60 -0.51 -13.22
N PRO A 66 -5.72 -1.30 -14.30
CA PRO A 66 -6.70 -2.40 -14.33
C PRO A 66 -6.53 -3.41 -13.20
N ALA A 67 -5.30 -3.79 -12.86
CA ALA A 67 -5.05 -4.72 -11.75
C ALA A 67 -5.47 -4.14 -10.39
N VAL A 68 -5.26 -2.85 -10.18
CA VAL A 68 -5.67 -2.16 -8.96
C VAL A 68 -7.20 -2.05 -8.90
N GLN A 69 -7.84 -1.70 -10.01
CA GLN A 69 -9.30 -1.64 -10.10
C GLN A 69 -9.95 -3.01 -9.80
N THR A 70 -9.37 -4.07 -10.32
CA THR A 70 -9.82 -5.44 -10.05
C THR A 70 -9.66 -5.78 -8.57
N ALA A 71 -8.52 -5.43 -7.97
CA ALA A 71 -8.28 -5.67 -6.55
C ALA A 71 -9.25 -4.88 -5.67
N ILE A 72 -9.54 -3.62 -6.01
CA ILE A 72 -10.51 -2.80 -5.28
C ILE A 72 -11.89 -3.46 -5.34
N ALA A 73 -12.32 -3.90 -6.50
CA ALA A 73 -13.63 -4.54 -6.67
C ALA A 73 -13.74 -5.84 -5.87
N LYS A 74 -12.70 -6.67 -5.90
CA LYS A 74 -12.67 -7.94 -5.14
C LYS A 74 -12.52 -7.73 -3.64
N GLY A 75 -11.76 -6.71 -3.24
CA GLY A 75 -11.49 -6.43 -1.84
C GLY A 75 -12.65 -5.75 -1.12
N ARG A 76 -13.44 -4.96 -1.82
CA ARG A 76 -14.50 -4.16 -1.21
C ARG A 76 -15.43 -4.96 -0.30
N PRO A 77 -15.97 -6.12 -0.69
CA PRO A 77 -16.85 -6.91 0.18
C PRO A 77 -16.10 -7.52 1.39
N LEU A 78 -14.77 -7.54 1.37
CA LEU A 78 -13.96 -8.09 2.46
C LEU A 78 -13.51 -7.01 3.45
N ILE A 79 -13.75 -5.74 3.15
CA ILE A 79 -13.35 -4.60 4.00
C ILE A 79 -14.51 -4.21 4.89
N ALA A 80 -14.28 -4.23 6.22
CA ALA A 80 -15.25 -3.75 7.19
C ALA A 80 -15.14 -2.23 7.38
N GLY A 81 -13.95 -1.66 7.24
CA GLY A 81 -13.74 -0.23 7.38
C GLY A 81 -12.28 0.17 7.28
N PHE A 82 -12.07 1.48 7.27
CA PHE A 82 -10.75 2.09 7.30
C PHE A 82 -10.57 2.79 8.64
N ALA A 83 -9.37 2.68 9.21
CA ALA A 83 -9.03 3.31 10.48
C ALA A 83 -8.02 4.45 10.24
N GLU A 84 -6.86 4.39 10.88
CA GLU A 84 -5.87 5.47 10.79
C GLU A 84 -5.28 5.59 9.38
N ARG A 85 -4.99 6.84 8.98
CA ARG A 85 -4.31 7.12 7.72
C ARG A 85 -3.39 8.31 7.92
N PHE A 86 -2.13 8.14 7.53
CA PHE A 86 -1.10 9.18 7.66
C PHE A 86 -0.43 9.41 6.32
N ILE A 87 -0.16 10.67 6.02
CA ILE A 87 0.64 11.06 4.85
C ILE A 87 2.01 11.46 5.39
N THR A 88 3.07 10.96 4.76
CA THR A 88 4.43 11.25 5.14
C THR A 88 5.24 11.77 3.95
N SER A 89 6.39 12.32 4.22
CA SER A 89 7.36 12.72 3.19
C SER A 89 8.64 11.92 3.38
N PRO A 90 8.73 10.70 2.82
CA PRO A 90 9.94 9.89 2.96
C PRO A 90 11.16 10.59 2.38
N VAL A 91 12.29 10.43 3.04
CA VAL A 91 13.56 11.01 2.59
C VAL A 91 14.59 9.97 2.18
N GLY A 92 14.34 8.70 2.49
CA GLY A 92 15.21 7.58 2.16
C GLY A 92 15.13 6.49 3.21
N GLY A 93 15.99 5.53 3.11
CA GLY A 93 16.07 4.40 4.04
C GLY A 93 16.40 3.11 3.32
N ALA A 94 16.70 2.08 4.09
CA ALA A 94 16.94 0.75 3.55
C ALA A 94 15.70 0.24 2.80
N GLY A 95 15.89 -0.32 1.64
CA GLY A 95 14.80 -0.80 0.78
C GLY A 95 14.26 0.24 -0.20
N LEU A 96 14.65 1.50 -0.04
CA LEU A 96 14.27 2.57 -0.95
C LEU A 96 15.44 2.98 -1.83
N PRO A 97 15.17 3.53 -3.04
CA PRO A 97 16.25 4.11 -3.84
C PRO A 97 16.87 5.31 -3.11
N PRO A 98 18.14 5.64 -3.43
CA PRO A 98 18.77 6.82 -2.84
C PRO A 98 17.98 8.10 -3.11
N PRO A 99 18.06 9.11 -2.22
CA PRO A 99 17.47 10.42 -2.50
C PRO A 99 17.95 10.98 -3.84
N GLY A 100 17.06 11.66 -4.54
CA GLY A 100 17.40 12.23 -5.85
C GLY A 100 17.06 11.36 -7.05
N GLY A 101 16.11 10.44 -6.93
CA GLY A 101 15.54 9.75 -8.08
C GLY A 101 16.18 8.40 -8.38
N GLY A 102 16.59 7.67 -7.36
CA GLY A 102 17.06 6.30 -7.51
C GLY A 102 18.50 6.17 -8.00
N ARG A 103 19.27 7.26 -8.02
CA ARG A 103 20.69 7.20 -8.36
C ARG A 103 21.49 6.77 -7.15
N PRO A 104 22.47 5.87 -7.30
CA PRO A 104 23.38 5.58 -6.21
C PRO A 104 24.12 6.85 -5.81
N ALA A 105 24.34 7.00 -4.52
CA ALA A 105 25.20 8.09 -4.03
C ALA A 105 26.59 7.91 -4.63
N ALA A 106 27.12 8.99 -5.13
CA ALA A 106 28.44 8.96 -5.74
C ALA A 106 29.50 8.63 -4.69
#